data_62b1afb9ef0341985713bcb014dd7eb0
#
_entry.id   62b1afb9ef0341985713bcb014dd7eb0
#
_cell.length_a   1.000
_cell.length_b   1.000
_cell.length_c   1.000
_cell.angle_alpha   90.00
_cell.angle_beta   90.00
_cell.angle_gamma   90.00
#
_symmetry.space_group_name_H-M   'P 1'
#
loop_
_entity.id
_entity.type
_entity.pdbx_description
1 polymer ?
#
loop_
_entity_poly.entity_id
_entity_poly.type
_entity_poly.pdbx_seq_one_letter_code
_entity_poly.pdbx_strand_id
1 'polypeptide(L)'
;MVIQSFRDFLQAKPCPAGNKYCMILDNAPWHKKAIRLIWTEGREEYADIRDNMDYLSLPPYSPDLNPIEQVWRITRKEKTHNRYFASLSNLIEVLDKFFAAFFCPNTQLRQLCSFCCFV
;
A
#
# COMPACT_ATOMS: atom_id res chain seq x y z
N MET A 1 4.66 5.61 -11.92
CA MET A 1 3.37 5.07 -12.38
C MET A 1 2.91 3.96 -11.45
N VAL A 2 1.63 3.88 -11.18
CA VAL A 2 1.06 2.91 -10.21
C VAL A 2 1.37 1.46 -10.61
N ILE A 3 1.23 1.13 -11.89
CA ILE A 3 1.49 -0.24 -12.37
C ILE A 3 2.94 -0.64 -12.16
N GLN A 4 3.88 0.26 -12.39
CA GLN A 4 5.29 -0.01 -12.13
C GLN A 4 5.55 -0.25 -10.64
N SER A 5 4.87 0.49 -9.76
CA SER A 5 4.96 0.28 -8.32
C SER A 5 4.48 -1.12 -7.92
N PHE A 6 3.44 -1.64 -8.55
CA PHE A 6 2.98 -3.01 -8.31
C PHE A 6 4.05 -4.04 -8.72
N ARG A 7 4.68 -3.84 -9.86
CA ARG A 7 5.77 -4.73 -10.31
C ARG A 7 6.98 -4.67 -9.39
N ASP A 8 7.37 -3.47 -8.97
CA ASP A 8 8.49 -3.27 -8.05
C ASP A 8 8.23 -3.99 -6.72
N PHE A 9 7.00 -3.90 -6.21
CA PHE A 9 6.61 -4.60 -5.00
C PHE A 9 6.70 -6.12 -5.17
N LEU A 10 6.21 -6.66 -6.29
CA LEU A 10 6.27 -8.10 -6.55
C LEU A 10 7.70 -8.61 -6.69
N GLN A 11 8.60 -7.81 -7.26
CA GLN A 11 10.02 -8.15 -7.35
C GLN A 11 10.68 -8.17 -5.98
N ALA A 12 10.38 -7.19 -5.14
CA ALA A 12 10.94 -7.09 -3.79
C ALA A 12 10.38 -8.17 -2.86
N LYS A 13 9.12 -8.55 -3.05
CA LYS A 13 8.42 -9.49 -2.18
C LYS A 13 7.55 -10.43 -3.01
N PRO A 14 8.15 -11.48 -3.62
CA PRO A 14 7.40 -12.42 -4.45
C PRO A 14 6.26 -13.10 -3.69
N CYS A 15 5.13 -13.29 -4.37
CA CYS A 15 3.98 -13.95 -3.78
C CYS A 15 4.21 -15.45 -3.70
N PRO A 16 3.95 -16.09 -2.54
CA PRO A 16 4.01 -17.53 -2.43
C PRO A 16 3.07 -18.23 -3.41
N ALA A 17 3.46 -19.39 -3.92
CA ALA A 17 2.64 -20.17 -4.85
C ALA A 17 1.27 -20.49 -4.24
N GLY A 18 0.21 -20.33 -5.03
CA GLY A 18 -1.16 -20.57 -4.59
C GLY A 18 -1.82 -19.44 -3.82
N ASN A 19 -1.10 -18.33 -3.61
CA ASN A 19 -1.61 -17.15 -2.92
C ASN A 19 -1.60 -15.95 -3.84
N LYS A 20 -2.37 -14.91 -3.46
CA LYS A 20 -2.36 -13.61 -4.12
C LYS A 20 -2.36 -12.51 -3.08
N TYR A 21 -1.68 -11.40 -3.38
CA TYR A 21 -1.81 -10.19 -2.59
C TYR A 21 -3.13 -9.51 -2.92
N CYS A 22 -3.83 -9.01 -1.91
CA CYS A 22 -5.00 -8.17 -2.12
C CYS A 22 -4.61 -6.70 -1.92
N MET A 23 -4.70 -5.92 -2.99
CA MET A 23 -4.41 -4.49 -2.95
C MET A 23 -5.67 -3.71 -2.58
N ILE A 24 -5.62 -2.93 -1.51
CA ILE A 24 -6.71 -2.05 -1.11
C ILE A 24 -6.45 -0.68 -1.73
N LEU A 25 -7.33 -0.25 -2.63
CA LEU A 25 -7.15 0.96 -3.43
C LEU A 25 -8.29 1.94 -3.19
N ASP A 26 -7.96 3.21 -3.07
CA ASP A 26 -8.95 4.27 -3.05
C ASP A 26 -9.46 4.59 -4.48
N ASN A 27 -10.32 5.59 -4.61
CA ASN A 27 -10.94 5.95 -5.89
C ASN A 27 -10.14 6.98 -6.69
N ALA A 28 -8.84 7.12 -6.46
CA ALA A 28 -8.00 8.03 -7.24
C ALA A 28 -8.05 7.68 -8.74
N PRO A 29 -8.03 8.68 -9.64
CA PRO A 29 -8.12 8.42 -11.08
C PRO A 29 -7.03 7.49 -11.61
N TRP A 30 -5.80 7.59 -11.06
CA TRP A 30 -4.69 6.72 -11.45
C TRP A 30 -4.88 5.28 -10.99
N HIS A 31 -5.53 5.05 -9.86
CA HIS A 31 -5.90 3.70 -9.42
C HIS A 31 -6.98 3.10 -10.30
N LYS A 32 -7.99 3.89 -10.66
CA LYS A 32 -9.05 3.45 -11.57
C LYS A 32 -8.49 3.08 -12.94
N LYS A 33 -7.53 3.85 -13.44
CA LYS A 33 -6.86 3.56 -14.70
C LYS A 33 -6.09 2.24 -14.63
N ALA A 34 -5.34 2.02 -13.55
CA ALA A 34 -4.60 0.78 -13.35
C ALA A 34 -5.53 -0.44 -13.28
N ILE A 35 -6.62 -0.35 -12.54
CA ILE A 35 -7.63 -1.40 -12.45
C ILE A 35 -8.20 -1.73 -13.83
N ARG A 36 -8.54 -0.72 -14.61
CA ARG A 36 -9.06 -0.90 -15.95
C ARG A 36 -8.08 -1.65 -16.85
N LEU A 37 -6.83 -1.21 -16.88
CA LEU A 37 -5.81 -1.79 -17.76
C LEU A 37 -5.46 -3.23 -17.35
N ILE A 38 -5.36 -3.50 -16.08
CA ILE A 38 -4.89 -4.80 -15.58
C ILE A 38 -6.02 -5.82 -15.54
N TRP A 39 -7.15 -5.48 -14.95
CA TRP A 39 -8.22 -6.45 -14.67
C TRP A 39 -9.42 -6.34 -15.59
N THR A 40 -9.88 -5.14 -15.88
CA THR A 40 -11.08 -4.97 -16.71
C THR A 40 -10.81 -5.28 -18.18
N GLU A 41 -9.78 -4.70 -18.77
CA GLU A 41 -9.36 -4.99 -20.13
C GLU A 41 -8.61 -6.30 -20.26
N GLY A 42 -7.98 -6.76 -19.17
CA GLY A 42 -7.29 -8.04 -19.11
C GLY A 42 -6.10 -8.14 -20.07
N ARG A 43 -5.34 -7.06 -20.22
CA ARG A 43 -4.21 -7.03 -21.16
C ARG A 43 -3.14 -8.07 -20.78
N GLU A 44 -2.64 -8.80 -21.78
CA GLU A 44 -1.62 -9.84 -21.60
C GLU A 44 -0.31 -9.28 -21.02
N GLU A 45 0.04 -8.05 -21.33
CA GLU A 45 1.25 -7.42 -20.79
C GLU A 45 1.24 -7.26 -19.27
N TYR A 46 0.06 -7.36 -18.62
CA TYR A 46 -0.12 -7.27 -17.18
C TYR A 46 -0.54 -8.59 -16.54
N ALA A 47 -0.42 -9.70 -17.25
CA ALA A 47 -0.80 -11.03 -16.74
C ALA A 47 -0.01 -11.41 -15.48
N ASP A 48 1.26 -11.01 -15.41
CA ASP A 48 2.11 -11.24 -14.25
C ASP A 48 1.55 -10.60 -12.97
N ILE A 49 0.94 -9.42 -13.10
CA ILE A 49 0.30 -8.74 -11.97
C ILE A 49 -0.98 -9.46 -11.59
N ARG A 50 -1.85 -9.79 -12.54
CA ARG A 50 -3.11 -10.51 -12.27
C ARG A 50 -2.89 -11.86 -11.60
N ASP A 51 -1.82 -12.55 -11.96
CA ASP A 51 -1.52 -13.88 -11.41
C ASP A 51 -1.11 -13.81 -9.94
N ASN A 52 -0.62 -12.67 -9.48
CA ASN A 52 -0.07 -12.49 -8.14
C ASN A 52 -0.84 -11.49 -7.28
N MET A 53 -1.75 -10.72 -7.84
CA MET A 53 -2.49 -9.67 -7.15
C MET A 53 -3.96 -9.64 -7.53
N ASP A 54 -4.80 -9.42 -6.53
CA ASP A 54 -6.17 -8.97 -6.71
C ASP A 54 -6.31 -7.56 -6.12
N TYR A 55 -7.44 -6.93 -6.35
CA TYR A 55 -7.70 -5.61 -5.80
C TYR A 55 -9.05 -5.55 -5.09
N LEU A 56 -9.16 -4.62 -4.15
CA LEU A 56 -10.39 -4.25 -3.49
C LEU A 56 -10.49 -2.72 -3.55
N SER A 57 -11.53 -2.22 -4.19
CA SER A 57 -11.81 -0.78 -4.24
C SER A 57 -12.60 -0.36 -3.02
N LEU A 58 -12.18 0.74 -2.40
CA LEU A 58 -12.91 1.32 -1.27
C LEU A 58 -14.16 2.05 -1.73
N PRO A 59 -15.21 2.10 -0.88
CA PRO A 59 -16.37 2.95 -1.16
C PRO A 59 -15.96 4.41 -1.31
N PRO A 60 -16.71 5.22 -2.10
CA PRO A 60 -16.44 6.65 -2.20
C PRO A 60 -16.51 7.34 -0.84
N TYR A 61 -15.63 8.33 -0.63
CA TYR A 61 -15.61 9.16 0.59
C TYR A 61 -15.44 8.37 1.89
N SER A 62 -14.67 7.28 1.85
CA SER A 62 -14.45 6.40 3.01
C SER A 62 -12.95 6.24 3.32
N PRO A 63 -12.20 7.33 3.60
CA PRO A 63 -10.77 7.22 3.89
C PRO A 63 -10.49 6.41 5.16
N ASP A 64 -11.41 6.42 6.12
CA ASP A 64 -11.24 5.68 7.37
C ASP A 64 -11.19 4.16 7.17
N LEU A 65 -11.70 3.66 6.06
CA LEU A 65 -11.65 2.25 5.71
C LEU A 65 -10.34 1.84 5.04
N ASN A 66 -9.47 2.80 4.72
CA ASN A 66 -8.19 2.51 4.09
C ASN A 66 -7.11 2.33 5.16
N PRO A 67 -6.54 1.12 5.35
CA PRO A 67 -5.53 0.86 6.36
C PRO A 67 -4.31 1.78 6.26
N ILE A 68 -3.92 2.20 5.07
CA ILE A 68 -2.77 3.07 4.88
C ILE A 68 -2.95 4.45 5.54
N GLU A 69 -4.17 4.94 5.65
CA GLU A 69 -4.46 6.20 6.34
C GLU A 69 -4.08 6.13 7.82
N GLN A 70 -4.27 4.98 8.45
CA GLN A 70 -3.86 4.76 9.83
C GLN A 70 -2.34 4.76 9.97
N VAL A 71 -1.64 4.15 9.02
CA VAL A 71 -0.18 4.15 8.99
C VAL A 71 0.35 5.57 8.82
N TRP A 72 -0.24 6.37 7.92
CA TRP A 72 0.16 7.76 7.73
C TRP A 72 -0.09 8.61 8.98
N ARG A 73 -1.20 8.39 9.66
CA ARG A 73 -1.53 9.10 10.89
C ARG A 73 -0.49 8.85 11.98
N ILE A 74 -0.11 7.59 12.21
CA ILE A 74 0.89 7.27 13.22
C ILE A 74 2.29 7.73 12.82
N THR A 75 2.63 7.67 11.54
CA THR A 75 3.88 8.20 11.03
C THR A 75 4.02 9.69 11.32
N ARG A 76 2.98 10.46 11.02
CA ARG A 76 2.98 11.88 11.33
C ARG A 76 3.13 12.15 12.82
N LYS A 77 2.35 11.44 13.64
CA LYS A 77 2.36 11.63 15.08
C LYS A 77 3.73 11.32 15.69
N GLU A 78 4.35 10.22 15.32
CA GLU A 78 5.56 9.74 15.97
C GLU A 78 6.85 10.27 15.36
N LYS A 79 6.87 10.55 14.05
CA LYS A 79 8.12 10.80 13.34
C LYS A 79 8.26 12.18 12.73
N THR A 80 7.19 12.84 12.35
CA THR A 80 7.29 14.10 11.61
C THR A 80 6.61 15.29 12.28
N HIS A 81 5.61 15.07 13.12
CA HIS A 81 4.85 16.16 13.75
C HIS A 81 5.75 16.97 14.70
N ASN A 82 5.75 18.30 14.51
CA ASN A 82 6.54 19.24 15.33
C ASN A 82 8.04 18.93 15.38
N ARG A 83 8.58 18.29 14.34
CA ARG A 83 10.02 18.04 14.23
C ARG A 83 10.65 18.84 13.10
N TYR A 84 11.82 19.38 13.37
CA TYR A 84 12.64 20.03 12.36
C TYR A 84 13.61 19.04 11.75
N PHE A 85 13.73 19.08 10.43
CA PHE A 85 14.70 18.29 9.69
C PHE A 85 15.62 19.25 8.93
N ALA A 86 16.93 19.10 9.12
CA ALA A 86 17.92 19.99 8.51
C ALA A 86 17.96 19.87 6.98
N SER A 87 17.58 18.70 6.44
CA SER A 87 17.55 18.45 5.01
C SER A 87 16.47 17.42 4.67
N LEU A 88 16.11 17.34 3.39
CA LEU A 88 15.22 16.29 2.88
C LEU A 88 15.82 14.91 3.11
N SER A 89 17.14 14.76 2.97
CA SER A 89 17.81 13.48 3.21
C SER A 89 17.64 13.00 4.64
N ASN A 90 17.68 13.88 5.62
CA ASN A 90 17.46 13.53 7.02
C ASN A 90 16.02 13.04 7.25
N LEU A 91 15.03 13.69 6.64
CA LEU A 91 13.64 13.27 6.71
C LEU A 91 13.45 11.88 6.10
N ILE A 92 14.00 11.65 4.92
CA ILE A 92 13.91 10.36 4.22
C ILE A 92 14.55 9.25 5.07
N GLU A 93 15.70 9.51 5.67
CA GLU A 93 16.39 8.54 6.53
C GLU A 93 15.51 8.11 7.71
N VAL A 94 14.86 9.07 8.39
CA VAL A 94 13.97 8.78 9.50
C VAL A 94 12.77 7.94 9.05
N LEU A 95 12.17 8.29 7.92
CA LEU A 95 11.02 7.57 7.37
C LEU A 95 11.41 6.16 6.92
N ASP A 96 12.55 6.00 6.27
CA ASP A 96 13.03 4.68 5.82
C ASP A 96 13.26 3.73 7.00
N LYS A 97 13.86 4.22 8.07
CA LYS A 97 14.04 3.43 9.30
C LYS A 97 12.70 3.04 9.93
N PHE A 98 11.76 3.95 9.96
CA PHE A 98 10.43 3.69 10.51
C PHE A 98 9.69 2.64 9.69
N PHE A 99 9.68 2.77 8.37
CA PHE A 99 8.97 1.85 7.48
C PHE A 99 9.68 0.51 7.31
N ALA A 100 10.99 0.41 7.58
CA ALA A 100 11.72 -0.86 7.49
C ALA A 100 11.12 -1.94 8.38
N ALA A 101 10.58 -1.56 9.55
CA ALA A 101 9.93 -2.48 10.47
C ALA A 101 8.66 -3.11 9.87
N PHE A 102 8.05 -2.51 8.84
CA PHE A 102 6.80 -2.97 8.24
C PHE A 102 7.00 -4.05 7.16
N PHE A 103 8.24 -4.38 6.80
CA PHE A 103 8.52 -5.49 5.91
C PHE A 103 8.25 -6.86 6.52
N CYS A 104 8.25 -6.94 7.84
CA CYS A 104 7.91 -8.16 8.58
C CYS A 104 6.54 -8.03 9.24
N PRO A 105 5.85 -9.12 9.58
CA PRO A 105 4.65 -9.05 10.38
C PRO A 105 4.86 -8.21 11.64
N ASN A 106 3.97 -7.25 11.85
CA ASN A 106 4.13 -6.23 12.88
C ASN A 106 2.84 -6.12 13.68
N THR A 107 2.94 -6.26 15.01
CA THR A 107 1.77 -6.19 15.90
C THR A 107 1.09 -4.82 15.84
N GLN A 108 1.87 -3.74 15.78
CA GLN A 108 1.33 -2.39 15.67
C GLN A 108 0.50 -2.22 14.39
N LEU A 109 0.98 -2.70 13.26
CA LEU A 109 0.21 -2.67 12.01
C LEU A 109 -1.05 -3.49 12.08
N ARG A 110 -0.99 -4.67 12.70
CA ARG A 110 -2.18 -5.51 12.89
C ARG A 110 -3.23 -4.79 13.71
N GLN A 111 -2.85 -4.12 14.78
CA GLN A 111 -3.76 -3.35 15.61
C GLN A 111 -4.34 -2.15 14.87
N LEU A 112 -3.51 -1.40 14.14
CA LEU A 112 -3.94 -0.24 13.37
C LEU A 112 -4.94 -0.60 12.27
N CYS A 113 -4.78 -1.78 11.67
CA CYS A 113 -5.59 -2.25 10.55
C CYS A 113 -6.70 -3.21 10.96
N SER A 114 -6.90 -3.44 12.26
CA SER A 114 -7.82 -4.47 12.77
C SER A 114 -9.28 -4.21 12.44
N PHE A 115 -9.68 -2.96 12.20
CA PHE A 115 -11.05 -2.65 11.81
C PHE A 115 -11.47 -3.32 10.50
N CYS A 116 -10.53 -3.70 9.68
CA CYS A 116 -10.79 -4.44 8.45
C CYS A 116 -11.29 -5.87 8.70
N CYS A 117 -11.20 -6.35 9.93
CA CYS A 117 -11.61 -7.69 10.33
C CYS A 117 -13.07 -7.77 10.80
N PHE A 118 -13.77 -6.65 10.86
CA PHE A 118 -15.19 -6.62 11.22
C PHE A 118 -16.02 -6.90 9.98
N VAL A 119 -16.29 -8.14 9.80
CA VAL A 119 -17.15 -8.60 8.71
C VAL A 119 -18.43 -9.16 9.31
#